data_f027ebf04e383d6be8c7ca29cf7fff80
#
_entry.id   f027ebf04e383d6be8c7ca29cf7fff80
#
_cell.length_a   1.000
_cell.length_b   1.000
_cell.length_c   1.000
_cell.angle_alpha   90.00
_cell.angle_beta   90.00
_cell.angle_gamma   90.00
#
_symmetry.space_group_name_H-M   'P 1'
#
loop_
_entity.id
_entity.type
_entity.pdbx_description
1 polymer ?
#
loop_
_entity_poly.entity_id
_entity_poly.type
_entity_poly.pdbx_seq_one_letter_code
_entity_poly.pdbx_strand_id
1 'polypeptide(L)'
;RENFVQKVGATGELIYSVLTALKITITKDIATCLYTALTTDAGNFSYSNTTPDTLRIAAELLESGIDLPYLNRALFRTVPFHKTRLNALAVSKTVMYEHGRVAIAVLTRDDMETCGAIDEDAEGIIDTIRDIDTVEIAALLRESQDGKVRVSLRGKSSADVSQIAVSFGGGGHRLAAGCTMLPPIEEAAEQILNAALLVLNGADGSWMAL
;
A
#
# COMPACT_ATOMS: atom_id res chain seq x y z
N ARG A 1 -7.75 35.55 -5.64
CA ARG A 1 -6.79 34.50 -5.19
C ARG A 1 -6.87 33.38 -6.21
N GLU A 2 -5.84 33.19 -6.99
CA GLU A 2 -5.74 32.06 -7.90
C GLU A 2 -5.09 30.92 -7.12
N ASN A 3 -5.77 29.75 -7.06
CA ASN A 3 -5.18 28.52 -6.56
C ASN A 3 -4.51 27.81 -7.74
N PHE A 4 -3.20 27.75 -7.73
CA PHE A 4 -2.45 26.96 -8.71
C PHE A 4 -2.33 25.52 -8.20
N VAL A 5 -2.97 24.59 -8.91
CA VAL A 5 -2.88 23.16 -8.63
C VAL A 5 -2.03 22.52 -9.71
N GLN A 6 -0.82 22.11 -9.36
CA GLN A 6 0.05 21.37 -10.26
C GLN A 6 -0.02 19.87 -9.91
N LYS A 7 -0.11 19.02 -10.91
CA LYS A 7 -0.05 17.58 -10.73
C LYS A 7 1.43 17.18 -10.53
N VAL A 8 1.77 16.78 -9.32
CA VAL A 8 3.14 16.36 -8.93
C VAL A 8 3.12 14.96 -8.36
N GLY A 9 4.28 14.31 -8.33
CA GLY A 9 4.44 12.98 -7.77
C GLY A 9 4.36 12.95 -6.25
N ALA A 10 4.85 14.01 -5.59
CA ALA A 10 4.88 14.17 -4.14
C ALA A 10 4.68 15.62 -3.74
N THR A 11 4.04 15.86 -2.61
CA THR A 11 3.90 17.22 -2.03
C THR A 11 5.27 17.86 -1.77
N GLY A 12 6.30 17.06 -1.48
CA GLY A 12 7.69 17.52 -1.33
C GLY A 12 8.23 18.27 -2.54
N GLU A 13 7.81 17.94 -3.77
CA GLU A 13 8.20 18.66 -4.99
C GLU A 13 7.66 20.10 -5.01
N LEU A 14 6.41 20.28 -4.56
CA LEU A 14 5.81 21.61 -4.47
C LEU A 14 6.53 22.47 -3.44
N ILE A 15 6.84 21.90 -2.27
CA ILE A 15 7.58 22.60 -1.22
C ILE A 15 8.97 22.96 -1.70
N TYR A 16 9.68 22.04 -2.37
CA TYR A 16 10.99 22.31 -2.98
C TYR A 16 10.91 23.49 -3.95
N SER A 17 9.92 23.50 -4.85
CA SER A 17 9.70 24.56 -5.83
C SER A 17 9.43 25.93 -5.17
N VAL A 18 8.64 25.95 -4.10
CA VAL A 18 8.35 27.17 -3.32
C VAL A 18 9.62 27.70 -2.65
N LEU A 19 10.40 26.84 -1.99
CA LEU A 19 11.65 27.24 -1.33
C LEU A 19 12.65 27.81 -2.34
N THR A 20 12.78 27.17 -3.50
CA THR A 20 13.65 27.63 -4.59
C THR A 20 13.19 28.98 -5.16
N ALA A 21 11.90 29.16 -5.40
CA ALA A 21 11.33 30.42 -5.90
C ALA A 21 11.53 31.57 -4.90
N LEU A 22 11.46 31.28 -3.61
CA LEU A 22 11.74 32.24 -2.52
C LEU A 22 13.24 32.44 -2.26
N LYS A 23 14.12 31.75 -2.98
CA LYS A 23 15.58 31.76 -2.81
C LYS A 23 16.02 31.40 -1.39
N ILE A 24 15.29 30.49 -0.75
CA ILE A 24 15.63 29.94 0.57
C ILE A 24 16.71 28.89 0.37
N THR A 25 17.81 29.03 1.12
CA THR A 25 18.87 28.03 1.10
C THR A 25 18.37 26.70 1.65
N ILE A 26 18.46 25.64 0.85
CA ILE A 26 18.11 24.29 1.26
C ILE A 26 19.28 23.73 2.08
N THR A 27 19.09 23.74 3.39
CA THR A 27 20.05 23.14 4.33
C THR A 27 19.98 21.62 4.28
N LYS A 28 20.98 20.94 4.83
CA LYS A 28 20.97 19.47 4.96
C LYS A 28 19.71 18.94 5.64
N ASP A 29 19.20 19.60 6.66
CA ASP A 29 18.00 19.16 7.39
C ASP A 29 16.74 19.33 6.53
N ILE A 30 16.61 20.44 5.83
CA ILE A 30 15.51 20.67 4.87
C ILE A 30 15.57 19.63 3.75
N ALA A 31 16.77 19.40 3.20
CA ALA A 31 16.97 18.39 2.16
C ALA A 31 16.63 16.98 2.64
N THR A 32 16.98 16.63 3.88
CA THR A 32 16.62 15.34 4.49
C THR A 32 15.12 15.15 4.57
N CYS A 33 14.39 16.17 5.03
CA CYS A 33 12.93 16.13 5.10
C CYS A 33 12.27 16.01 3.71
N LEU A 34 12.73 16.82 2.75
CA LEU A 34 12.21 16.80 1.38
C LEU A 34 12.51 15.47 0.68
N TYR A 35 13.73 14.97 0.81
CA TYR A 35 14.10 13.67 0.25
C TYR A 35 13.28 12.54 0.83
N THR A 36 13.05 12.56 2.15
CA THR A 36 12.17 11.58 2.82
C THR A 36 10.75 11.62 2.24
N ALA A 37 10.16 12.82 2.10
CA ALA A 37 8.83 12.97 1.52
C ALA A 37 8.77 12.47 0.08
N LEU A 38 9.75 12.83 -0.77
CA LEU A 38 9.80 12.38 -2.16
C LEU A 38 9.88 10.85 -2.25
N THR A 39 10.82 10.26 -1.52
CA THR A 39 11.09 8.82 -1.63
C THR A 39 9.96 7.97 -1.04
N THR A 40 9.29 8.41 0.02
CA THR A 40 8.14 7.69 0.59
C THR A 40 6.92 7.76 -0.32
N ASP A 41 6.57 8.93 -0.84
CA ASP A 41 5.43 9.11 -1.74
C ASP A 41 5.63 8.42 -3.09
N ALA A 42 6.87 8.36 -3.57
CA ALA A 42 7.25 7.70 -4.83
C ALA A 42 7.57 6.19 -4.66
N GLY A 43 7.35 5.60 -3.48
CA GLY A 43 7.63 4.19 -3.20
C GLY A 43 9.08 3.82 -3.51
N ASN A 44 10.03 4.58 -2.98
CA ASN A 44 11.46 4.49 -3.31
C ASN A 44 11.71 4.61 -4.83
N PHE A 45 11.01 5.56 -5.47
CA PHE A 45 11.04 5.84 -6.91
C PHE A 45 10.57 4.69 -7.82
N SER A 46 9.78 3.76 -7.28
CA SER A 46 9.25 2.61 -8.02
C SER A 46 7.82 2.84 -8.53
N TYR A 47 7.11 3.84 -8.02
CA TYR A 47 5.71 4.08 -8.39
C TYR A 47 5.58 4.92 -9.66
N SER A 48 4.41 4.82 -10.30
CA SER A 48 4.09 5.52 -11.57
C SER A 48 4.02 7.04 -11.46
N ASN A 49 3.97 7.60 -10.26
CA ASN A 49 4.06 9.04 -10.00
C ASN A 49 5.50 9.57 -9.99
N THR A 50 6.51 8.71 -10.07
CA THR A 50 7.91 9.12 -10.22
C THR A 50 8.13 9.71 -11.61
N THR A 51 8.56 10.96 -11.65
CA THR A 51 8.82 11.70 -12.88
C THR A 51 10.33 11.98 -13.04
N PRO A 52 10.79 12.37 -14.24
CA PRO A 52 12.15 12.87 -14.39
C PRO A 52 12.47 14.07 -13.48
N ASP A 53 11.50 14.92 -13.17
CA ASP A 53 11.70 16.07 -12.29
C ASP A 53 11.81 15.61 -10.82
N THR A 54 11.03 14.61 -10.39
CA THR A 54 11.20 13.95 -9.07
C THR A 54 12.64 13.51 -8.87
N LEU A 55 13.23 12.85 -9.88
CA LEU A 55 14.62 12.34 -9.81
C LEU A 55 15.66 13.46 -9.85
N ARG A 56 15.43 14.54 -10.62
CA ARG A 56 16.32 15.71 -10.63
C ARG A 56 16.33 16.41 -9.26
N ILE A 57 15.15 16.65 -8.68
CA ILE A 57 15.03 17.21 -7.34
C ILE A 57 15.73 16.31 -6.32
N ALA A 58 15.54 15.00 -6.39
CA ALA A 58 16.23 14.06 -5.50
C ALA A 58 17.77 14.16 -5.63
N ALA A 59 18.29 14.29 -6.85
CA ALA A 59 19.73 14.49 -7.08
C ALA A 59 20.25 15.79 -6.45
N GLU A 60 19.54 16.91 -6.64
CA GLU A 60 19.91 18.19 -6.04
C GLU A 60 19.86 18.16 -4.50
N LEU A 61 18.87 17.44 -3.94
CA LEU A 61 18.82 17.25 -2.48
C LEU A 61 20.00 16.44 -1.95
N LEU A 62 20.50 15.46 -2.73
CA LEU A 62 21.71 14.70 -2.37
C LEU A 62 22.96 15.59 -2.32
N GLU A 63 23.07 16.59 -3.18
CA GLU A 63 24.18 17.56 -3.17
C GLU A 63 24.27 18.35 -1.87
N SER A 64 23.15 18.46 -1.13
CA SER A 64 23.11 19.09 0.20
C SER A 64 23.79 18.23 1.32
N GLY A 65 24.33 17.05 0.97
CA GLY A 65 25.11 16.19 1.88
C GLY A 65 24.24 15.39 2.85
N ILE A 66 23.02 15.00 2.45
CA ILE A 66 22.19 14.08 3.24
C ILE A 66 22.85 12.71 3.36
N ASP A 67 22.59 12.01 4.46
CA ASP A 67 23.08 10.63 4.67
C ASP A 67 22.11 9.64 4.02
N LEU A 68 22.24 9.44 2.70
CA LEU A 68 21.40 8.53 1.94
C LEU A 68 21.42 7.08 2.47
N PRO A 69 22.57 6.47 2.80
CA PRO A 69 22.62 5.13 3.37
C PRO A 69 21.82 5.01 4.67
N TYR A 70 21.94 6.01 5.56
CA TYR A 70 21.17 6.06 6.80
C TYR A 70 19.67 6.16 6.53
N LEU A 71 19.25 7.09 5.65
CA LEU A 71 17.83 7.29 5.31
C LEU A 71 17.22 6.04 4.71
N ASN A 72 17.86 5.43 3.72
CA ASN A 72 17.36 4.21 3.09
C ASN A 72 17.23 3.05 4.08
N ARG A 73 18.19 2.92 5.00
CA ARG A 73 18.10 1.90 6.03
C ARG A 73 16.96 2.18 7.00
N ALA A 74 16.83 3.43 7.48
CA ALA A 74 15.81 3.80 8.44
C ALA A 74 14.40 3.67 7.87
N LEU A 75 14.18 4.09 6.60
CA LEU A 75 12.87 4.13 5.98
C LEU A 75 12.42 2.76 5.42
N PHE A 76 13.34 1.97 4.86
CA PHE A 76 12.96 0.81 4.05
C PHE A 76 13.61 -0.52 4.45
N ARG A 77 14.62 -0.50 5.34
CA ARG A 77 15.41 -1.71 5.63
C ARG A 77 15.54 -2.05 7.11
N THR A 78 14.85 -1.33 7.97
CA THR A 78 14.79 -1.63 9.40
C THR A 78 13.38 -2.05 9.77
N VAL A 79 13.17 -3.35 9.91
CA VAL A 79 11.86 -3.93 10.22
C VAL A 79 11.97 -4.70 11.53
N PRO A 80 11.09 -4.48 12.50
CA PRO A 80 11.04 -5.25 13.74
C PRO A 80 10.84 -6.74 13.48
N PHE A 81 11.43 -7.59 14.32
CA PHE A 81 11.38 -9.05 14.14
C PHE A 81 9.95 -9.59 14.20
N HIS A 82 9.10 -9.09 15.12
CA HIS A 82 7.69 -9.47 15.23
C HIS A 82 6.90 -9.15 13.94
N LYS A 83 7.15 -8.00 13.32
CA LYS A 83 6.54 -7.64 12.02
C LYS A 83 7.01 -8.59 10.90
N THR A 84 8.29 -8.96 10.89
CA THR A 84 8.81 -9.95 9.94
C THR A 84 8.17 -11.32 10.14
N ARG A 85 7.99 -11.76 11.39
CA ARG A 85 7.28 -13.02 11.71
C ARG A 85 5.83 -12.98 11.23
N LEU A 86 5.12 -11.89 11.49
CA LEU A 86 3.73 -11.73 11.07
C LEU A 86 3.61 -11.76 9.54
N ASN A 87 4.50 -11.07 8.82
CA ASN A 87 4.53 -11.12 7.36
C ASN A 87 4.77 -12.54 6.83
N ALA A 88 5.75 -13.26 7.38
CA ALA A 88 6.01 -14.64 6.99
C ALA A 88 4.80 -15.55 7.26
N LEU A 89 4.12 -15.37 8.40
CA LEU A 89 2.92 -16.12 8.74
C LEU A 89 1.78 -15.80 7.76
N ALA A 90 1.52 -14.53 7.46
CA ALA A 90 0.49 -14.13 6.51
C ALA A 90 0.73 -14.72 5.12
N VAL A 91 1.97 -14.68 4.64
CA VAL A 91 2.34 -15.29 3.35
C VAL A 91 2.13 -16.81 3.40
N SER A 92 2.52 -17.49 4.48
CA SER A 92 2.34 -18.94 4.63
C SER A 92 0.86 -19.37 4.71
N LYS A 93 0.00 -18.50 5.21
CA LYS A 93 -1.46 -18.71 5.31
C LYS A 93 -2.22 -18.23 4.09
N THR A 94 -1.54 -17.66 3.09
CA THR A 94 -2.19 -17.17 1.87
C THR A 94 -2.76 -18.34 1.06
N VAL A 95 -4.05 -18.26 0.77
CA VAL A 95 -4.73 -19.21 -0.11
C VAL A 95 -4.93 -18.55 -1.48
N MET A 96 -4.57 -19.30 -2.52
CA MET A 96 -4.65 -18.86 -3.90
C MET A 96 -5.89 -19.44 -4.57
N TYR A 97 -6.63 -18.59 -5.29
CA TYR A 97 -7.85 -18.95 -6.01
C TYR A 97 -7.72 -18.54 -7.48
N GLU A 98 -8.62 -19.04 -8.33
CA GLU A 98 -8.73 -18.69 -9.75
C GLU A 98 -7.36 -18.73 -10.47
N HIS A 99 -6.73 -19.90 -10.45
CA HIS A 99 -5.40 -20.13 -11.04
C HIS A 99 -4.30 -19.19 -10.50
N GLY A 100 -4.44 -18.74 -9.26
CA GLY A 100 -3.48 -17.86 -8.60
C GLY A 100 -3.74 -16.35 -8.80
N ARG A 101 -4.83 -15.97 -9.48
CA ARG A 101 -5.16 -14.57 -9.74
C ARG A 101 -5.75 -13.83 -8.52
N VAL A 102 -6.36 -14.56 -7.60
CA VAL A 102 -6.87 -14.01 -6.32
C VAL A 102 -6.11 -14.66 -5.17
N ALA A 103 -5.58 -13.84 -4.28
CA ALA A 103 -4.86 -14.29 -3.10
C ALA A 103 -5.52 -13.72 -1.83
N ILE A 104 -5.85 -14.58 -0.87
CA ILE A 104 -6.47 -14.19 0.39
C ILE A 104 -5.64 -14.72 1.55
N ALA A 105 -5.24 -13.83 2.44
CA ALA A 105 -4.62 -14.17 3.71
C ALA A 105 -5.54 -13.78 4.88
N VAL A 106 -5.57 -14.62 5.88
CA VAL A 106 -6.36 -14.41 7.10
C VAL A 106 -5.44 -14.45 8.30
N LEU A 107 -5.50 -13.40 9.11
CA LEU A 107 -4.78 -13.27 10.38
C LEU A 107 -5.79 -13.16 11.52
N THR A 108 -5.79 -14.18 12.37
CA THR A 108 -6.61 -14.19 13.58
C THR A 108 -5.95 -13.39 14.69
N ARG A 109 -6.69 -13.16 15.76
CA ARG A 109 -6.16 -12.53 16.96
C ARG A 109 -5.02 -13.35 17.58
N ASP A 110 -5.17 -14.67 17.59
CA ASP A 110 -4.13 -15.60 18.09
C ASP A 110 -2.85 -15.53 17.25
N ASP A 111 -2.96 -15.37 15.93
CA ASP A 111 -1.81 -15.16 15.05
C ASP A 111 -1.03 -13.89 15.41
N MET A 112 -1.75 -12.79 15.68
CA MET A 112 -1.14 -11.51 16.09
C MET A 112 -0.41 -11.67 17.42
N GLU A 113 -1.06 -12.27 18.41
CA GLU A 113 -0.49 -12.51 19.74
C GLU A 113 0.73 -13.47 19.69
N THR A 114 0.63 -14.57 18.94
CA THR A 114 1.73 -15.52 18.75
C THR A 114 2.96 -14.85 18.12
N CYS A 115 2.75 -13.90 17.21
CA CYS A 115 3.85 -13.14 16.63
C CYS A 115 4.38 -12.03 17.55
N GLY A 116 3.64 -11.65 18.58
CA GLY A 116 3.92 -10.48 19.42
C GLY A 116 3.69 -9.17 18.65
N ALA A 117 2.76 -9.19 17.72
CA ALA A 117 2.48 -8.08 16.79
C ALA A 117 1.27 -7.25 17.24
N ILE A 118 1.29 -5.98 16.89
CA ILE A 118 0.19 -5.04 17.08
C ILE A 118 -0.50 -4.73 15.74
N ASP A 119 -1.60 -4.02 15.78
CA ASP A 119 -2.42 -3.73 14.60
C ASP A 119 -1.67 -3.01 13.48
N GLU A 120 -0.75 -2.11 13.85
CA GLU A 120 0.10 -1.35 12.92
C GLU A 120 1.13 -2.22 12.20
N ASP A 121 1.52 -3.35 12.77
CA ASP A 121 2.48 -4.27 12.15
C ASP A 121 1.92 -5.00 10.91
N ALA A 122 0.60 -5.04 10.78
CA ALA A 122 -0.04 -5.60 9.59
C ALA A 122 0.07 -4.69 8.35
N GLU A 123 0.49 -3.43 8.53
CA GLU A 123 0.68 -2.51 7.42
C GLU A 123 1.82 -2.97 6.50
N GLY A 124 1.52 -2.99 5.19
CA GLY A 124 2.45 -3.40 4.14
C GLY A 124 2.48 -4.91 3.85
N ILE A 125 1.92 -5.77 4.72
CA ILE A 125 1.87 -7.22 4.47
C ILE A 125 1.14 -7.54 3.16
N ILE A 126 0.03 -6.88 2.92
CA ILE A 126 -0.78 -7.12 1.72
C ILE A 126 -0.01 -6.81 0.43
N ASP A 127 0.94 -5.89 0.46
CA ASP A 127 1.75 -5.55 -0.70
C ASP A 127 2.69 -6.71 -1.07
N THR A 128 3.21 -7.45 -0.09
CA THR A 128 3.99 -8.69 -0.32
C THR A 128 3.15 -9.75 -1.03
N ILE A 129 1.86 -9.89 -0.64
CA ILE A 129 0.93 -10.85 -1.26
C ILE A 129 0.55 -10.41 -2.67
N ARG A 130 0.26 -9.12 -2.87
CA ARG A 130 -0.04 -8.55 -4.18
C ARG A 130 1.12 -8.75 -5.16
N ASP A 131 2.36 -8.66 -4.70
CA ASP A 131 3.55 -8.70 -5.54
C ASP A 131 3.86 -10.11 -6.10
N ILE A 132 3.15 -11.16 -5.63
CA ILE A 132 3.18 -12.49 -6.28
C ILE A 132 2.79 -12.33 -7.75
N ASP A 133 3.54 -12.93 -8.65
CA ASP A 133 3.51 -12.69 -10.10
C ASP A 133 2.11 -12.88 -10.72
N THR A 134 1.40 -13.95 -10.34
CA THR A 134 0.08 -14.29 -10.88
C THR A 134 -1.06 -13.49 -10.27
N VAL A 135 -0.86 -12.86 -9.09
CA VAL A 135 -1.93 -12.20 -8.33
C VAL A 135 -2.37 -10.91 -9.00
N GLU A 136 -3.67 -10.78 -9.24
CA GLU A 136 -4.34 -9.57 -9.70
C GLU A 136 -5.13 -8.88 -8.58
N ILE A 137 -5.71 -9.66 -7.65
CA ILE A 137 -6.40 -9.16 -6.46
C ILE A 137 -5.84 -9.85 -5.23
N ALA A 138 -5.33 -9.07 -4.29
CA ALA A 138 -4.92 -9.52 -2.96
C ALA A 138 -5.88 -8.99 -1.90
N ALA A 139 -6.25 -9.83 -0.93
CA ALA A 139 -7.00 -9.46 0.25
C ALA A 139 -6.27 -9.95 1.51
N LEU A 140 -6.16 -9.07 2.50
CA LEU A 140 -5.72 -9.40 3.84
C LEU A 140 -6.85 -9.09 4.80
N LEU A 141 -7.36 -10.14 5.44
CA LEU A 141 -8.36 -10.03 6.50
C LEU A 141 -7.68 -10.20 7.84
N ARG A 142 -8.04 -9.36 8.80
CA ARG A 142 -7.46 -9.37 10.13
C ARG A 142 -8.52 -9.13 11.20
N GLU A 143 -8.52 -9.95 12.24
CA GLU A 143 -9.29 -9.66 13.45
C GLU A 143 -8.64 -8.51 14.21
N SER A 144 -9.40 -7.45 14.46
CA SER A 144 -8.95 -6.29 15.23
C SER A 144 -9.36 -6.37 16.70
N GLN A 145 -8.74 -5.53 17.53
CA GLN A 145 -8.99 -5.52 18.99
C GLN A 145 -10.44 -5.19 19.34
N ASP A 146 -11.16 -4.46 18.49
CA ASP A 146 -12.58 -4.11 18.67
C ASP A 146 -13.54 -5.25 18.25
N GLY A 147 -13.02 -6.45 17.97
CA GLY A 147 -13.80 -7.63 17.58
C GLY A 147 -14.34 -7.59 16.16
N LYS A 148 -13.86 -6.68 15.33
CA LYS A 148 -14.25 -6.57 13.91
C LYS A 148 -13.17 -7.17 13.00
N VAL A 149 -13.55 -7.42 11.76
CA VAL A 149 -12.64 -7.88 10.71
C VAL A 149 -12.25 -6.68 9.85
N ARG A 150 -10.96 -6.32 9.88
CA ARG A 150 -10.39 -5.32 8.98
C ARG A 150 -9.97 -5.99 7.69
N VAL A 151 -10.43 -5.45 6.57
CA VAL A 151 -10.12 -5.97 5.24
C VAL A 151 -9.32 -4.93 4.49
N SER A 152 -8.11 -5.31 4.09
CA SER A 152 -7.28 -4.54 3.18
C SER A 152 -7.31 -5.21 1.81
N LEU A 153 -7.41 -4.41 0.74
CA LEU A 153 -7.51 -4.87 -0.64
C LEU A 153 -6.45 -4.18 -1.49
N ARG A 154 -5.79 -4.95 -2.33
CA ARG A 154 -4.86 -4.44 -3.35
C ARG A 154 -5.18 -5.06 -4.71
N GLY A 155 -5.15 -4.23 -5.74
CA GLY A 155 -5.30 -4.65 -7.13
C GLY A 155 -4.03 -4.45 -7.93
N LYS A 156 -3.87 -5.26 -8.97
CA LYS A 156 -2.92 -5.03 -10.06
C LYS A 156 -3.67 -4.71 -11.34
N SER A 157 -2.99 -4.06 -12.27
CA SER A 157 -3.44 -3.86 -13.66
C SER A 157 -4.86 -3.31 -13.79
N SER A 158 -5.81 -4.12 -14.23
CA SER A 158 -7.19 -3.74 -14.53
C SER A 158 -8.15 -3.87 -13.35
N ALA A 159 -7.79 -4.61 -12.30
CA ALA A 159 -8.67 -4.87 -11.16
C ALA A 159 -9.03 -3.58 -10.40
N ASP A 160 -10.32 -3.39 -10.13
CA ASP A 160 -10.82 -2.27 -9.34
C ASP A 160 -11.34 -2.76 -7.99
N VAL A 161 -10.42 -2.83 -7.03
CA VAL A 161 -10.73 -3.31 -5.68
C VAL A 161 -11.57 -2.34 -4.85
N SER A 162 -11.73 -1.08 -5.31
CA SER A 162 -12.61 -0.13 -4.64
C SER A 162 -14.07 -0.56 -4.72
N GLN A 163 -14.48 -1.24 -5.79
CA GLN A 163 -15.84 -1.80 -5.94
C GLN A 163 -16.13 -2.85 -4.88
N ILE A 164 -15.14 -3.71 -4.57
CA ILE A 164 -15.26 -4.68 -3.49
C ILE A 164 -15.45 -3.95 -2.15
N ALA A 165 -14.57 -3.00 -1.83
CA ALA A 165 -14.65 -2.28 -0.57
C ALA A 165 -15.99 -1.55 -0.39
N VAL A 166 -16.49 -0.88 -1.44
CA VAL A 166 -17.75 -0.13 -1.43
C VAL A 166 -18.94 -1.06 -1.18
N SER A 167 -18.96 -2.29 -1.73
CA SER A 167 -20.06 -3.24 -1.50
C SER A 167 -20.20 -3.68 -0.03
N PHE A 168 -19.14 -3.49 0.78
CA PHE A 168 -19.12 -3.76 2.22
C PHE A 168 -19.06 -2.47 3.07
N GLY A 169 -19.48 -1.33 2.51
CA GLY A 169 -19.55 -0.05 3.23
C GLY A 169 -18.19 0.60 3.50
N GLY A 170 -17.14 0.15 2.81
CA GLY A 170 -15.80 0.73 2.85
C GLY A 170 -15.53 1.68 1.69
N GLY A 171 -14.26 1.82 1.30
CA GLY A 171 -13.85 2.67 0.19
C GLY A 171 -12.35 2.64 -0.05
N GLY A 172 -11.91 3.50 -0.95
CA GLY A 172 -10.51 3.65 -1.32
C GLY A 172 -10.33 3.99 -2.78
N HIS A 173 -9.13 3.74 -3.27
CA HIS A 173 -8.77 3.94 -4.66
C HIS A 173 -8.85 2.62 -5.43
N ARG A 174 -8.89 2.70 -6.76
CA ARG A 174 -9.00 1.57 -7.66
C ARG A 174 -8.04 0.40 -7.32
N LEU A 175 -6.79 0.69 -6.98
CA LEU A 175 -5.78 -0.32 -6.70
C LEU A 175 -5.50 -0.54 -5.21
N ALA A 176 -6.11 0.24 -4.32
CA ALA A 176 -5.91 0.15 -2.87
C ALA A 176 -7.17 0.61 -2.14
N ALA A 177 -7.86 -0.31 -1.51
CA ALA A 177 -9.12 -0.06 -0.81
C ALA A 177 -9.21 -0.90 0.46
N GLY A 178 -10.22 -0.65 1.27
CA GLY A 178 -10.46 -1.44 2.47
C GLY A 178 -11.86 -1.23 3.02
N CYS A 179 -12.30 -2.19 3.82
CA CYS A 179 -13.58 -2.15 4.53
C CYS A 179 -13.45 -2.77 5.91
N THR A 180 -14.52 -2.69 6.68
CA THR A 180 -14.63 -3.35 7.97
C THR A 180 -15.88 -4.22 7.96
N MET A 181 -15.70 -5.48 8.32
CA MET A 181 -16.77 -6.47 8.34
C MET A 181 -17.03 -6.98 9.76
N LEU A 182 -18.15 -7.66 9.95
CA LEU A 182 -18.47 -8.34 11.19
C LEU A 182 -17.87 -9.74 11.23
N PRO A 183 -17.57 -10.29 12.42
CA PRO A 183 -17.15 -11.68 12.56
C PRO A 183 -18.29 -12.66 12.19
N PRO A 184 -18.02 -13.94 11.90
CA PRO A 184 -16.68 -14.56 11.93
C PRO A 184 -15.82 -14.23 10.69
N ILE A 185 -14.50 -14.29 10.86
CA ILE A 185 -13.53 -13.92 9.83
C ILE A 185 -13.58 -14.86 8.61
N GLU A 186 -13.95 -16.11 8.82
CA GLU A 186 -14.11 -17.12 7.75
C GLU A 186 -15.23 -16.73 6.80
N GLU A 187 -16.38 -16.30 7.33
CA GLU A 187 -17.51 -15.83 6.51
C GLU A 187 -17.14 -14.54 5.75
N ALA A 188 -16.43 -13.64 6.40
CA ALA A 188 -15.93 -12.42 5.77
C ALA A 188 -14.97 -12.77 4.62
N ALA A 189 -14.08 -13.75 4.79
CA ALA A 189 -13.15 -14.19 3.75
C ALA A 189 -13.88 -14.79 2.54
N GLU A 190 -14.93 -15.59 2.76
CA GLU A 190 -15.76 -16.15 1.69
C GLU A 190 -16.50 -15.05 0.92
N GLN A 191 -17.08 -14.06 1.61
CA GLN A 191 -17.75 -12.93 0.98
C GLN A 191 -16.80 -12.09 0.14
N ILE A 192 -15.58 -11.82 0.64
CA ILE A 192 -14.52 -11.10 -0.08
C ILE A 192 -14.07 -11.89 -1.30
N LEU A 193 -13.90 -13.22 -1.18
CA LEU A 193 -13.56 -14.08 -2.32
C LEU A 193 -14.61 -13.97 -3.43
N ASN A 194 -15.89 -14.12 -3.09
CA ASN A 194 -16.97 -14.03 -4.06
C ASN A 194 -17.02 -12.67 -4.77
N ALA A 195 -16.83 -11.58 -4.02
CA ALA A 195 -16.78 -10.24 -4.61
C ALA A 195 -15.53 -10.03 -5.48
N ALA A 196 -14.37 -10.59 -5.09
CA ALA A 196 -13.14 -10.53 -5.87
C ALA A 196 -13.28 -11.28 -7.21
N LEU A 197 -13.90 -12.46 -7.20
CA LEU A 197 -14.16 -13.23 -8.42
C LEU A 197 -15.10 -12.48 -9.37
N LEU A 198 -16.11 -11.77 -8.86
CA LEU A 198 -17.00 -10.95 -9.69
C LEU A 198 -16.23 -9.79 -10.36
N VAL A 199 -15.39 -9.08 -9.61
CA VAL A 199 -14.57 -7.98 -10.16
C VAL A 199 -13.58 -8.50 -11.21
N LEU A 200 -12.96 -9.65 -10.94
CA LEU A 200 -12.00 -10.27 -11.84
C LEU A 200 -12.67 -10.65 -13.18
N ASN A 201 -13.83 -11.29 -13.15
CA ASN A 201 -14.59 -11.68 -14.34
C ASN A 201 -15.11 -10.47 -15.11
N GLY A 202 -15.54 -9.40 -14.42
CA GLY A 202 -15.96 -8.15 -15.04
C GLY A 202 -14.82 -7.44 -15.77
N ALA A 203 -13.59 -7.51 -15.25
CA ALA A 203 -12.41 -6.96 -15.88
C ALA A 203 -12.02 -7.70 -17.17
N ASP A 204 -12.32 -9.00 -17.26
CA ASP A 204 -12.07 -9.84 -18.46
C ASP A 204 -13.11 -9.66 -19.57
N GLY A 205 -14.09 -8.77 -19.40
CA GLY A 205 -15.12 -8.49 -20.43
C GLY A 205 -16.15 -9.60 -20.64
N SER A 206 -16.25 -10.57 -19.73
CA SER A 206 -17.12 -11.77 -19.88
C SER A 206 -18.58 -11.57 -19.44
N TRP A 207 -19.07 -10.35 -19.27
CA TRP A 207 -20.47 -10.06 -18.92
C TRP A 207 -21.48 -10.28 -20.09
N MET A 208 -21.06 -10.83 -21.25
CA MET A 208 -21.93 -11.02 -22.41
C MET A 208 -22.46 -12.44 -22.59
N ALA A 209 -22.43 -13.29 -21.57
CA ALA A 209 -23.01 -14.63 -21.69
C ALA A 209 -23.61 -15.16 -20.37
N LEU A 210 -24.73 -14.58 -19.94
CA LEU A 210 -25.80 -15.29 -19.17
C LEU A 210 -27.14 -14.61 -19.43
#